data_ab8626166ad3c196402a8ca80db3dc6c
#
_entry.id   ab8626166ad3c196402a8ca80db3dc6c
#
_cell.length_a   1.000
_cell.length_b   1.000
_cell.length_c   1.000
_cell.angle_alpha   90.00
_cell.angle_beta   90.00
_cell.angle_gamma   90.00
#
_symmetry.space_group_name_H-M   'P 1'
#
loop_
_entity.id
_entity.type
_entity.pdbx_description
1 polymer ?
#
loop_
_entity_poly.entity_id
_entity_poly.type
_entity_poly.pdbx_seq_one_letter_code
_entity_poly.pdbx_strand_id
1 'polypeptide(L)'
;MRRTKSEIDGDWLRWGVPSNDELVVSEHELDDEPEDLVLWGGASSADQPVTWETHSHRSNEILFPRSGIVVVRSGAQMWTLLPGRGLWIPALLRHSVRVAAGAQFLTVYCAVGQGPSLGDHPVAVHGTPLLYELFLHLSAREMSDDARGRAERVFFDLVVPGDARGAMKIPDAGPVGRIARDLLARPEDPRSFEDWANEIGVSTSTLARRFKVDTGVSFGQWRVLLRMNVAMSLLGQGAAVADVAERIGYSTPSSFVAAFKQSTGITPMVFRKNADR
;
A
#
# COMPACT_ATOMS: atom_id res chain seq x y z
N MET A 1 -10.40 -26.01 12.15
CA MET A 1 -9.82 -24.67 12.14
C MET A 1 -10.96 -23.67 12.19
N ARG A 2 -11.20 -23.01 13.34
CA ARG A 2 -12.36 -22.12 13.55
C ARG A 2 -12.00 -20.74 13.00
N ARG A 3 -12.77 -20.26 12.03
CA ARG A 3 -12.72 -18.86 11.58
C ARG A 3 -13.15 -17.97 12.73
N THR A 4 -12.24 -17.23 13.32
CA THR A 4 -12.56 -16.07 14.12
C THR A 4 -12.94 -14.96 13.16
N LYS A 5 -14.21 -14.61 13.15
CA LYS A 5 -14.76 -13.40 12.53
C LYS A 5 -14.25 -12.25 13.37
N SER A 6 -13.01 -11.78 13.12
CA SER A 6 -12.55 -10.51 13.65
C SER A 6 -13.41 -9.44 12.98
N GLU A 7 -14.05 -8.59 13.76
CA GLU A 7 -14.61 -7.33 13.32
C GLU A 7 -13.44 -6.47 12.80
N ILE A 8 -12.99 -6.78 11.58
CA ILE A 8 -12.14 -5.88 10.82
C ILE A 8 -13.03 -4.70 10.53
N ASP A 9 -12.82 -3.63 11.29
CA ASP A 9 -13.48 -2.36 11.13
C ASP A 9 -13.46 -1.95 9.65
N GLY A 10 -14.62 -2.09 9.02
CA GLY A 10 -14.94 -1.73 7.65
C GLY A 10 -13.88 -2.21 6.67
N ASP A 11 -14.24 -3.16 5.88
CA ASP A 11 -13.66 -3.59 4.59
C ASP A 11 -12.99 -2.39 3.88
N TRP A 12 -11.82 -1.96 4.43
CA TRP A 12 -11.18 -0.67 4.12
C TRP A 12 -10.64 -0.59 2.69
N LEU A 13 -10.77 -1.70 2.01
CA LEU A 13 -10.67 -1.87 0.58
C LEU A 13 -11.52 -3.09 0.24
N ARG A 14 -12.76 -2.89 -0.14
CA ARG A 14 -13.44 -3.84 -1.00
C ARG A 14 -12.78 -3.79 -2.37
N TRP A 15 -11.60 -4.31 -2.40
CA TRP A 15 -10.91 -4.69 -3.59
C TRP A 15 -11.60 -5.94 -4.12
N GLY A 16 -12.65 -5.78 -4.92
CA GLY A 16 -13.50 -6.90 -5.28
C GLY A 16 -13.84 -7.77 -4.05
N VAL A 17 -15.06 -8.20 -3.91
CA VAL A 17 -15.54 -9.06 -2.82
C VAL A 17 -14.40 -9.95 -2.31
N PRO A 18 -14.09 -10.02 -1.00
CA PRO A 18 -13.12 -10.99 -0.48
C PRO A 18 -13.53 -12.33 -1.04
N SER A 19 -12.70 -12.88 -1.92
CA SER A 19 -12.90 -14.26 -2.34
C SER A 19 -12.78 -15.10 -1.07
N ASN A 20 -13.55 -16.19 -0.97
CA ASN A 20 -13.42 -17.13 0.16
C ASN A 20 -12.00 -17.72 0.29
N ASP A 21 -11.08 -17.31 -0.58
CA ASP A 21 -9.73 -17.81 -0.79
C ASP A 21 -8.65 -16.82 -0.33
N GLU A 22 -8.97 -15.75 0.42
CA GLU A 22 -7.97 -14.85 1.00
C GLU A 22 -7.28 -15.54 2.19
N LEU A 23 -5.95 -15.64 2.14
CA LEU A 23 -5.13 -16.11 3.26
C LEU A 23 -4.96 -14.98 4.27
N VAL A 24 -5.35 -15.21 5.51
CA VAL A 24 -5.14 -14.27 6.62
C VAL A 24 -4.06 -14.82 7.54
N VAL A 25 -2.98 -14.06 7.69
CA VAL A 25 -1.85 -14.38 8.58
C VAL A 25 -2.01 -13.59 9.87
N SER A 26 -2.03 -14.28 11.01
CA SER A 26 -2.19 -13.66 12.32
C SER A 26 -0.85 -13.23 12.93
N GLU A 27 -0.92 -12.35 13.94
CA GLU A 27 0.22 -11.69 14.60
C GLU A 27 1.29 -12.68 15.17
N HIS A 28 0.93 -13.93 15.47
CA HIS A 28 1.80 -14.87 16.20
C HIS A 28 2.90 -15.55 15.36
N GLU A 29 2.94 -15.35 14.04
CA GLU A 29 3.90 -16.01 13.15
C GLU A 29 5.14 -15.14 12.83
N LEU A 30 5.28 -13.96 13.46
CA LEU A 30 6.31 -12.96 13.11
C LEU A 30 7.37 -12.75 14.23
N ASP A 31 7.36 -13.57 15.29
CA ASP A 31 8.15 -13.31 16.51
C ASP A 31 9.63 -13.80 16.47
N ASP A 32 10.08 -14.50 15.42
CA ASP A 32 11.45 -15.00 15.31
C ASP A 32 12.37 -13.98 14.61
N GLU A 33 12.77 -12.94 15.34
CA GLU A 33 13.81 -12.01 14.86
C GLU A 33 15.20 -12.59 15.15
N PRO A 34 16.08 -12.76 14.15
CA PRO A 34 17.45 -13.21 14.36
C PRO A 34 18.25 -12.20 15.17
N GLU A 35 18.87 -12.63 16.26
CA GLU A 35 19.66 -11.74 17.12
C GLU A 35 20.98 -11.25 16.49
N ASP A 36 21.52 -11.99 15.51
CA ASP A 36 22.85 -11.78 14.94
C ASP A 36 22.86 -11.13 13.56
N LEU A 37 21.70 -10.82 12.97
CA LEU A 37 21.63 -10.26 11.63
C LEU A 37 21.27 -8.78 11.62
N VAL A 38 21.95 -8.02 10.78
CA VAL A 38 21.66 -6.60 10.51
C VAL A 38 20.50 -6.46 9.54
N LEU A 39 20.46 -7.33 8.52
CA LEU A 39 19.40 -7.43 7.52
C LEU A 39 18.94 -8.88 7.37
N TRP A 40 17.64 -9.10 7.37
CA TRP A 40 17.02 -10.40 7.09
C TRP A 40 15.66 -10.25 6.40
N GLY A 41 15.05 -11.34 6.02
CA GLY A 41 13.76 -11.36 5.33
C GLY A 41 13.80 -12.21 4.08
N GLY A 42 12.93 -11.94 3.13
CA GLY A 42 12.84 -12.79 1.94
C GLY A 42 12.04 -12.21 0.80
N ALA A 43 12.16 -12.90 -0.34
CA ALA A 43 11.27 -12.70 -1.48
C ALA A 43 10.08 -13.65 -1.34
N SER A 44 8.90 -13.14 -1.55
CA SER A 44 7.65 -13.89 -1.49
C SER A 44 6.81 -13.66 -2.75
N SER A 45 5.98 -14.65 -3.07
CA SER A 45 4.94 -14.53 -4.10
C SER A 45 3.60 -14.89 -3.50
N ALA A 46 2.55 -14.20 -3.91
CA ALA A 46 1.20 -14.43 -3.44
C ALA A 46 0.35 -15.01 -4.59
N ASP A 47 0.10 -16.31 -4.59
CA ASP A 47 -0.77 -16.94 -5.61
C ASP A 47 -2.25 -16.53 -5.46
N GLN A 48 -2.64 -16.17 -4.26
CA GLN A 48 -3.95 -15.64 -3.88
C GLN A 48 -3.77 -14.35 -3.07
N PRO A 49 -4.82 -13.54 -2.87
CA PRO A 49 -4.70 -12.37 -1.99
C PRO A 49 -4.32 -12.80 -0.57
N VAL A 50 -3.35 -12.11 0.02
CA VAL A 50 -2.87 -12.36 1.39
C VAL A 50 -3.02 -11.10 2.20
N THR A 51 -3.53 -11.25 3.42
CA THR A 51 -3.62 -10.15 4.39
C THR A 51 -2.90 -10.55 5.68
N TRP A 52 -1.91 -9.73 6.06
CA TRP A 52 -1.37 -9.72 7.41
C TRP A 52 -2.19 -8.75 8.24
N GLU A 53 -2.83 -9.27 9.28
CA GLU A 53 -3.61 -8.44 10.21
C GLU A 53 -2.72 -7.38 10.90
N THR A 54 -3.34 -6.48 11.66
CA THR A 54 -2.59 -5.42 12.33
C THR A 54 -1.63 -5.99 13.36
N HIS A 55 -0.34 -5.83 13.10
CA HIS A 55 0.79 -6.32 13.90
C HIS A 55 1.86 -5.24 14.06
N SER A 56 2.90 -5.54 14.79
CA SER A 56 4.13 -4.77 14.90
C SER A 56 5.30 -5.70 15.21
N HIS A 57 6.51 -5.29 14.89
CA HIS A 57 7.75 -6.02 15.14
C HIS A 57 8.82 -5.07 15.73
N ARG A 58 9.88 -5.63 16.31
CA ARG A 58 10.95 -4.87 16.98
C ARG A 58 11.98 -4.27 16.03
N SER A 59 12.01 -4.74 14.80
CA SER A 59 12.88 -4.27 13.72
C SER A 59 12.19 -3.22 12.85
N ASN A 60 12.98 -2.45 12.11
CA ASN A 60 12.44 -1.69 10.99
C ASN A 60 12.16 -2.64 9.82
N GLU A 61 11.17 -2.31 9.02
CA GLU A 61 10.78 -3.10 7.85
C GLU A 61 10.83 -2.27 6.58
N ILE A 62 11.21 -2.90 5.48
CA ILE A 62 11.09 -2.31 4.15
C ILE A 62 10.32 -3.27 3.26
N LEU A 63 9.22 -2.80 2.70
CA LEU A 63 8.42 -3.54 1.73
C LEU A 63 8.67 -3.04 0.32
N PHE A 64 9.01 -3.94 -0.61
CA PHE A 64 9.25 -3.63 -2.01
C PHE A 64 8.50 -4.60 -2.93
N PRO A 65 7.42 -4.20 -3.60
CA PRO A 65 6.85 -5.01 -4.68
C PRO A 65 7.78 -5.03 -5.91
N ARG A 66 8.07 -6.22 -6.42
CA ARG A 66 8.71 -6.45 -7.72
C ARG A 66 7.68 -6.43 -8.83
N SER A 67 6.54 -7.07 -8.60
CA SER A 67 5.37 -7.06 -9.46
C SER A 67 4.09 -7.00 -8.62
N GLY A 68 2.98 -6.63 -9.24
CA GLY A 68 1.69 -6.54 -8.55
C GLY A 68 1.63 -5.36 -7.57
N ILE A 69 0.85 -5.53 -6.51
CA ILE A 69 0.50 -4.45 -5.58
C ILE A 69 0.61 -4.93 -4.14
N VAL A 70 1.23 -4.10 -3.32
CA VAL A 70 1.22 -4.23 -1.86
C VAL A 70 0.57 -2.98 -1.26
N VAL A 71 -0.34 -3.17 -0.32
CA VAL A 71 -0.97 -2.09 0.42
C VAL A 71 -0.61 -2.21 1.87
N VAL A 72 -0.17 -1.11 2.44
CA VAL A 72 0.14 -0.99 3.87
C VAL A 72 -0.81 0.01 4.49
N ARG A 73 -1.34 -0.31 5.66
CA ARG A 73 -2.13 0.61 6.48
C ARG A 73 -1.53 0.73 7.87
N SER A 74 -1.42 1.96 8.36
CA SER A 74 -1.08 2.25 9.75
C SER A 74 -1.98 3.38 10.26
N GLY A 75 -2.84 3.07 11.20
CA GLY A 75 -3.88 4.00 11.67
C GLY A 75 -4.75 4.51 10.52
N ALA A 76 -4.84 5.82 10.37
CA ALA A 76 -5.58 6.48 9.28
C ALA A 76 -4.78 6.64 7.98
N GLN A 77 -3.54 6.21 7.92
CA GLN A 77 -2.71 6.30 6.73
C GLN A 77 -2.70 5.00 5.94
N MET A 78 -2.73 5.11 4.62
CA MET A 78 -2.63 4.00 3.70
C MET A 78 -1.65 4.33 2.58
N TRP A 79 -0.85 3.35 2.22
CA TRP A 79 0.12 3.41 1.11
C TRP A 79 -0.16 2.28 0.15
N THR A 80 -0.28 2.61 -1.12
CA THR A 80 -0.30 1.63 -2.22
C THR A 80 1.07 1.61 -2.86
N LEU A 81 1.74 0.50 -2.72
CA LEU A 81 3.08 0.27 -3.25
C LEU A 81 2.99 -0.42 -4.61
N LEU A 82 3.75 0.09 -5.54
CA LEU A 82 3.88 -0.39 -6.91
C LEU A 82 5.34 -0.77 -7.17
N PRO A 83 5.64 -1.56 -8.21
CA PRO A 83 7.01 -1.79 -8.63
C PRO A 83 7.79 -0.48 -8.77
N GLY A 84 9.01 -0.47 -8.24
CA GLY A 84 9.85 0.72 -8.15
C GLY A 84 9.57 1.64 -6.95
N ARG A 85 8.66 1.25 -6.05
CA ARG A 85 8.36 1.99 -4.81
C ARG A 85 8.35 1.05 -3.63
N GLY A 86 9.03 1.44 -2.57
CA GLY A 86 9.00 0.74 -1.30
C GLY A 86 8.42 1.60 -0.20
N LEU A 87 8.25 1.01 0.96
CA LEU A 87 7.86 1.69 2.18
C LEU A 87 8.78 1.25 3.31
N TRP A 88 9.42 2.22 3.95
CA TRP A 88 10.06 2.04 5.23
C TRP A 88 9.01 2.14 6.34
N ILE A 89 8.95 1.14 7.19
CA ILE A 89 8.05 1.05 8.34
C ILE A 89 8.94 0.98 9.59
N PRO A 90 8.86 1.98 10.48
CA PRO A 90 9.65 1.98 11.71
C PRO A 90 9.28 0.83 12.64
N ALA A 91 10.24 0.39 13.43
CA ALA A 91 10.04 -0.58 14.50
C ALA A 91 8.89 -0.16 15.44
N LEU A 92 8.15 -1.14 15.96
CA LEU A 92 7.02 -1.00 16.88
C LEU A 92 5.80 -0.24 16.32
N LEU A 93 5.84 0.19 15.05
CA LEU A 93 4.69 0.81 14.44
C LEU A 93 3.63 -0.25 14.07
N ARG A 94 2.43 -0.11 14.61
CA ARG A 94 1.31 -1.01 14.28
C ARG A 94 0.85 -0.77 12.85
N HIS A 95 0.86 -1.82 12.05
CA HIS A 95 0.44 -1.76 10.65
C HIS A 95 -0.16 -3.09 10.20
N SER A 96 -0.89 -3.04 9.10
CA SER A 96 -1.40 -4.22 8.38
C SER A 96 -0.94 -4.15 6.93
N VAL A 97 -0.74 -5.32 6.33
CA VAL A 97 -0.26 -5.45 4.95
C VAL A 97 -1.24 -6.30 4.17
N ARG A 98 -1.58 -5.87 2.96
CA ARG A 98 -2.35 -6.65 2.01
C ARG A 98 -1.63 -6.73 0.69
N VAL A 99 -1.55 -7.94 0.15
CA VAL A 99 -0.87 -8.25 -1.10
C VAL A 99 -1.89 -8.81 -2.09
N ALA A 100 -1.89 -8.29 -3.31
CA ALA A 100 -2.75 -8.79 -4.37
C ALA A 100 -2.28 -10.16 -4.89
N ALA A 101 -3.20 -10.97 -5.42
CA ALA A 101 -2.83 -12.19 -6.13
C ALA A 101 -1.86 -11.89 -7.29
N GLY A 102 -0.90 -12.77 -7.51
CA GLY A 102 0.14 -12.63 -8.54
C GLY A 102 1.26 -11.65 -8.17
N ALA A 103 1.19 -10.98 -7.01
CA ALA A 103 2.24 -10.06 -6.61
C ALA A 103 3.50 -10.80 -6.13
N GLN A 104 4.67 -10.25 -6.52
CA GLN A 104 5.98 -10.63 -5.99
C GLN A 104 6.55 -9.45 -5.22
N PHE A 105 7.07 -9.68 -4.04
CA PHE A 105 7.57 -8.62 -3.18
C PHE A 105 8.72 -9.09 -2.30
N LEU A 106 9.50 -8.12 -1.83
CA LEU A 106 10.49 -8.30 -0.77
C LEU A 106 9.93 -7.76 0.53
N THR A 107 10.12 -8.51 1.59
CA THR A 107 10.09 -8.02 2.97
C THR A 107 11.51 -8.07 3.51
N VAL A 108 12.02 -6.90 3.88
CA VAL A 108 13.37 -6.76 4.42
C VAL A 108 13.25 -6.17 5.81
N TYR A 109 13.71 -6.89 6.78
CA TYR A 109 13.84 -6.41 8.16
C TYR A 109 15.24 -5.89 8.41
N CYS A 110 15.34 -4.86 9.22
CA CYS A 110 16.59 -4.20 9.58
C CYS A 110 16.62 -3.95 11.09
N ALA A 111 17.70 -4.39 11.74
CA ALA A 111 17.93 -4.15 13.16
C ALA A 111 17.94 -2.64 13.47
N VAL A 112 17.28 -2.26 14.57
CA VAL A 112 17.22 -0.86 15.00
C VAL A 112 18.62 -0.32 15.27
N GLY A 113 18.92 0.85 14.72
CA GLY A 113 20.22 1.51 14.87
C GLY A 113 21.30 1.04 13.88
N GLN A 114 21.01 0.05 13.02
CA GLN A 114 21.99 -0.48 12.06
C GLN A 114 21.79 0.01 10.61
N GLY A 115 20.65 0.65 10.32
CA GLY A 115 20.33 1.16 8.99
C GLY A 115 20.16 2.68 8.95
N PRO A 116 19.64 3.22 7.85
CA PRO A 116 19.38 4.64 7.73
C PRO A 116 18.32 5.07 8.76
N SER A 117 18.51 6.25 9.35
CA SER A 117 17.48 6.84 10.21
C SER A 117 16.51 7.64 9.34
N LEU A 118 15.39 7.01 8.98
CA LEU A 118 14.33 7.67 8.19
C LEU A 118 13.20 8.25 9.07
N GLY A 119 13.39 8.23 10.40
CA GLY A 119 12.42 8.76 11.35
C GLY A 119 11.49 7.70 11.92
N ASP A 120 10.49 8.16 12.68
CA ASP A 120 9.51 7.37 13.43
C ASP A 120 8.16 7.21 12.71
N HIS A 121 8.11 7.60 11.44
CA HIS A 121 6.91 7.50 10.58
C HIS A 121 7.23 6.70 9.32
N PRO A 122 6.22 6.07 8.68
CA PRO A 122 6.42 5.42 7.40
C PRO A 122 6.91 6.40 6.34
N VAL A 123 7.97 6.02 5.63
CA VAL A 123 8.58 6.83 4.58
C VAL A 123 8.59 6.05 3.27
N ALA A 124 8.04 6.65 2.22
CA ALA A 124 8.19 6.10 0.89
C ALA A 124 9.67 6.07 0.50
N VAL A 125 10.13 4.97 -0.07
CA VAL A 125 11.52 4.81 -0.52
C VAL A 125 11.55 4.40 -1.99
N HIS A 126 12.65 4.73 -2.68
CA HIS A 126 12.84 4.29 -4.06
C HIS A 126 13.21 2.82 -4.10
N GLY A 127 12.41 2.02 -4.83
CA GLY A 127 12.72 0.62 -5.13
C GLY A 127 13.43 0.52 -6.48
N THR A 128 14.71 0.20 -6.49
CA THR A 128 15.46 -0.03 -7.72
C THR A 128 15.65 -1.52 -7.97
N PRO A 129 15.77 -1.98 -9.23
CA PRO A 129 16.13 -3.37 -9.51
C PRO A 129 17.43 -3.80 -8.81
N LEU A 130 18.40 -2.91 -8.70
CA LEU A 130 19.67 -3.19 -8.01
C LEU A 130 19.44 -3.50 -6.52
N LEU A 131 18.59 -2.74 -5.85
CA LEU A 131 18.26 -2.95 -4.43
C LEU A 131 17.61 -4.32 -4.23
N TYR A 132 16.69 -4.71 -5.12
CA TYR A 132 16.03 -6.01 -5.09
C TYR A 132 17.04 -7.15 -5.26
N GLU A 133 17.87 -7.11 -6.31
CA GLU A 133 18.84 -8.16 -6.62
C GLU A 133 19.96 -8.24 -5.56
N LEU A 134 20.38 -7.10 -5.00
CA LEU A 134 21.36 -7.06 -3.91
C LEU A 134 20.82 -7.75 -2.65
N PHE A 135 19.55 -7.52 -2.31
CA PHE A 135 18.95 -8.21 -1.16
C PHE A 135 18.83 -9.71 -1.41
N LEU A 136 18.42 -10.14 -2.61
CA LEU A 136 18.41 -11.56 -2.96
C LEU A 136 19.80 -12.18 -2.86
N HIS A 137 20.84 -11.45 -3.25
CA HIS A 137 22.21 -11.89 -3.10
C HIS A 137 22.61 -12.05 -1.63
N LEU A 138 22.24 -11.09 -0.76
CA LEU A 138 22.46 -11.16 0.68
C LEU A 138 21.74 -12.34 1.35
N SER A 139 20.56 -12.70 0.83
CA SER A 139 19.73 -13.79 1.39
C SER A 139 20.15 -15.17 0.92
N ALA A 140 20.75 -15.31 -0.26
CA ALA A 140 20.94 -16.59 -0.95
C ALA A 140 22.35 -17.21 -0.78
N ARG A 141 23.33 -16.48 -0.23
CA ARG A 141 24.74 -16.93 -0.21
C ARG A 141 25.37 -16.86 1.18
N GLU A 142 26.12 -17.92 1.52
CA GLU A 142 27.12 -17.83 2.57
C GLU A 142 28.21 -16.83 2.13
N MET A 143 28.40 -15.81 2.94
CA MET A 143 29.38 -14.73 2.73
C MET A 143 30.24 -14.62 3.98
N SER A 144 31.51 -14.18 3.80
CA SER A 144 32.29 -13.74 4.96
C SER A 144 31.64 -12.48 5.57
N ASP A 145 31.82 -12.29 6.87
CA ASP A 145 31.24 -11.13 7.60
C ASP A 145 31.64 -9.80 6.96
N ASP A 146 32.90 -9.68 6.53
CA ASP A 146 33.39 -8.50 5.81
C ASP A 146 32.70 -8.24 4.47
N ALA A 147 32.44 -9.30 3.69
CA ALA A 147 31.75 -9.18 2.41
C ALA A 147 30.29 -8.81 2.64
N ARG A 148 29.63 -9.47 3.62
CA ARG A 148 28.28 -9.19 4.03
C ARG A 148 28.12 -7.75 4.48
N GLY A 149 28.96 -7.27 5.39
CA GLY A 149 28.89 -5.91 5.89
C GLY A 149 29.13 -4.82 4.81
N ARG A 150 29.94 -5.13 3.78
CA ARG A 150 30.05 -4.22 2.61
C ARG A 150 28.77 -4.18 1.78
N ALA A 151 28.18 -5.32 1.52
CA ALA A 151 26.93 -5.42 0.74
C ALA A 151 25.74 -4.78 1.47
N GLU A 152 25.64 -4.94 2.79
CA GLU A 152 24.64 -4.30 3.64
C GLU A 152 24.79 -2.76 3.62
N ARG A 153 26.00 -2.24 3.68
CA ARG A 153 26.23 -0.79 3.53
C ARG A 153 25.75 -0.27 2.17
N VAL A 154 26.06 -0.97 1.08
CA VAL A 154 25.57 -0.59 -0.25
C VAL A 154 24.05 -0.66 -0.31
N PHE A 155 23.44 -1.68 0.31
CA PHE A 155 21.98 -1.76 0.39
C PHE A 155 21.39 -0.54 1.07
N PHE A 156 21.93 -0.14 2.22
CA PHE A 156 21.45 1.04 2.96
C PHE A 156 21.70 2.37 2.20
N ASP A 157 22.80 2.50 1.48
CA ASP A 157 23.05 3.67 0.62
C ASP A 157 22.01 3.80 -0.52
N LEU A 158 21.42 2.69 -0.95
CA LEU A 158 20.36 2.66 -1.96
C LEU A 158 18.96 2.94 -1.39
N VAL A 159 18.78 2.82 -0.06
CA VAL A 159 17.51 3.12 0.61
C VAL A 159 17.38 4.63 0.80
N VAL A 160 16.90 5.30 -0.21
CA VAL A 160 16.71 6.75 -0.19
C VAL A 160 15.22 7.12 -0.17
N PRO A 161 14.85 8.20 0.55
CA PRO A 161 13.48 8.69 0.53
C PRO A 161 12.98 8.91 -0.89
N GLY A 162 11.77 8.47 -1.14
CA GLY A 162 11.09 8.58 -2.41
C GLY A 162 9.86 9.49 -2.33
N ASP A 163 9.18 9.58 -3.47
CA ASP A 163 7.93 10.31 -3.60
C ASP A 163 6.78 9.54 -2.92
N ALA A 164 6.03 10.20 -2.07
CA ALA A 164 4.88 9.66 -1.35
C ALA A 164 3.61 9.50 -2.23
N ARG A 165 3.72 9.55 -3.57
CA ARG A 165 2.57 9.30 -4.46
C ARG A 165 1.94 7.94 -4.15
N GLY A 166 0.62 7.93 -3.94
CA GLY A 166 -0.11 6.73 -3.53
C GLY A 166 -0.39 6.66 -2.02
N ALA A 167 0.27 7.49 -1.22
CA ALA A 167 -0.11 7.66 0.18
C ALA A 167 -1.39 8.48 0.28
N MET A 168 -2.36 7.99 1.06
CA MET A 168 -3.59 8.74 1.36
C MET A 168 -3.98 8.55 2.82
N LYS A 169 -4.57 9.60 3.40
CA LYS A 169 -5.21 9.50 4.72
C LYS A 169 -6.65 9.06 4.54
N ILE A 170 -7.05 8.05 5.30
CA ILE A 170 -8.42 7.55 5.38
C ILE A 170 -8.94 7.90 6.77
N PRO A 171 -9.74 8.95 6.91
CA PRO A 171 -10.37 9.28 8.18
C PRO A 171 -11.32 8.16 8.60
N ASP A 172 -11.31 7.81 9.88
CA ASP A 172 -12.11 6.73 10.46
C ASP A 172 -13.32 7.25 11.24
N ALA A 173 -13.32 8.52 11.63
CA ALA A 173 -14.34 9.10 12.49
C ALA A 173 -14.96 10.38 11.91
N GLY A 174 -16.10 10.75 12.47
CA GLY A 174 -16.83 11.97 12.12
C GLY A 174 -17.42 11.99 10.71
N PRO A 175 -17.85 13.18 10.24
CA PRO A 175 -18.49 13.34 8.94
C PRO A 175 -17.59 12.90 7.77
N VAL A 176 -16.31 13.25 7.82
CA VAL A 176 -15.34 12.90 6.76
C VAL A 176 -15.07 11.40 6.75
N GLY A 177 -14.99 10.75 7.93
CA GLY A 177 -14.86 9.30 8.03
C GLY A 177 -16.06 8.54 7.47
N ARG A 178 -17.29 9.09 7.63
CA ARG A 178 -18.49 8.54 6.98
C ARG A 178 -18.37 8.57 5.46
N ILE A 179 -18.01 9.73 4.89
CA ILE A 179 -17.77 9.89 3.44
C ILE A 179 -16.69 8.92 2.97
N ALA A 180 -15.59 8.82 3.71
CA ALA A 180 -14.49 7.93 3.36
C ALA A 180 -14.94 6.47 3.30
N ARG A 181 -15.67 5.98 4.31
CA ARG A 181 -16.23 4.60 4.32
C ARG A 181 -17.17 4.34 3.15
N ASP A 182 -18.10 5.26 2.88
CA ASP A 182 -19.08 5.08 1.79
C ASP A 182 -18.39 5.03 0.43
N LEU A 183 -17.39 5.91 0.19
CA LEU A 183 -16.63 5.94 -1.06
C LEU A 183 -15.63 4.78 -1.19
N LEU A 184 -15.09 4.26 -0.07
CA LEU A 184 -14.30 3.03 -0.09
C LEU A 184 -15.15 1.83 -0.48
N ALA A 185 -16.39 1.77 0.01
CA ALA A 185 -17.34 0.70 -0.36
C ALA A 185 -17.84 0.83 -1.80
N ARG A 186 -17.98 2.06 -2.31
CA ARG A 186 -18.53 2.37 -3.63
C ARG A 186 -17.75 3.51 -4.30
N PRO A 187 -16.58 3.23 -4.90
CA PRO A 187 -15.74 4.27 -5.53
C PRO A 187 -16.43 5.01 -6.69
N GLU A 188 -17.40 4.34 -7.31
CA GLU A 188 -18.23 4.88 -8.38
C GLU A 188 -19.32 5.85 -7.92
N ASP A 189 -19.57 5.97 -6.63
CA ASP A 189 -20.64 6.81 -6.08
C ASP A 189 -20.67 8.21 -6.74
N PRO A 190 -21.79 8.59 -7.38
CA PRO A 190 -21.85 9.81 -8.18
C PRO A 190 -22.05 11.07 -7.35
N ARG A 191 -22.36 10.96 -6.04
CA ARG A 191 -22.64 12.12 -5.20
C ARG A 191 -21.57 13.18 -5.30
N SER A 192 -21.98 14.40 -5.54
CA SER A 192 -21.13 15.58 -5.51
C SER A 192 -20.71 15.92 -4.07
N PHE A 193 -19.76 16.82 -3.93
CA PHE A 193 -19.37 17.28 -2.59
C PHE A 193 -20.49 18.07 -1.90
N GLU A 194 -21.34 18.73 -2.67
CA GLU A 194 -22.52 19.44 -2.18
C GLU A 194 -23.59 18.47 -1.68
N ASP A 195 -23.82 17.36 -2.39
CA ASP A 195 -24.74 16.30 -1.96
C ASP A 195 -24.30 15.72 -0.62
N TRP A 196 -23.00 15.47 -0.43
CA TRP A 196 -22.45 15.03 0.84
C TRP A 196 -22.64 16.06 1.96
N ALA A 197 -22.40 17.35 1.67
CA ALA A 197 -22.59 18.41 2.66
C ALA A 197 -24.05 18.51 3.12
N ASN A 198 -24.98 18.41 2.16
CA ASN A 198 -26.43 18.44 2.43
C ASN A 198 -26.86 17.21 3.26
N GLU A 199 -26.38 16.01 2.90
CA GLU A 199 -26.70 14.77 3.63
C GLU A 199 -26.19 14.80 5.07
N ILE A 200 -25.03 15.43 5.31
CA ILE A 200 -24.42 15.55 6.65
C ILE A 200 -25.03 16.72 7.44
N GLY A 201 -25.71 17.65 6.78
CA GLY A 201 -26.34 18.80 7.42
C GLY A 201 -25.35 19.94 7.75
N VAL A 202 -24.32 20.14 6.94
CA VAL A 202 -23.33 21.21 7.09
C VAL A 202 -23.14 21.99 5.80
N SER A 203 -22.59 23.20 5.90
CA SER A 203 -22.23 23.95 4.69
C SER A 203 -21.07 23.29 3.95
N THR A 204 -21.03 23.42 2.61
CA THR A 204 -19.91 22.95 1.78
C THR A 204 -18.57 23.51 2.23
N SER A 205 -18.52 24.78 2.65
CA SER A 205 -17.30 25.41 3.16
C SER A 205 -16.81 24.80 4.47
N THR A 206 -17.72 24.47 5.38
CA THR A 206 -17.39 23.79 6.65
C THR A 206 -16.85 22.38 6.38
N LEU A 207 -17.54 21.63 5.51
CA LEU A 207 -17.10 20.29 5.14
C LEU A 207 -15.73 20.31 4.42
N ALA A 208 -15.51 21.29 3.51
CA ALA A 208 -14.25 21.41 2.78
C ALA A 208 -13.06 21.68 3.71
N ARG A 209 -13.24 22.59 4.67
CA ARG A 209 -12.20 22.87 5.68
C ARG A 209 -11.89 21.62 6.51
N ARG A 210 -12.93 20.93 6.99
CA ARG A 210 -12.78 19.72 7.77
C ARG A 210 -12.10 18.62 6.97
N PHE A 211 -12.55 18.39 5.73
CA PHE A 211 -11.99 17.40 4.84
C PHE A 211 -10.49 17.63 4.61
N LYS A 212 -10.07 18.89 4.36
CA LYS A 212 -8.66 19.23 4.18
C LYS A 212 -7.83 19.06 5.46
N VAL A 213 -8.40 19.32 6.63
CA VAL A 213 -7.73 19.09 7.93
C VAL A 213 -7.52 17.58 8.16
N ASP A 214 -8.56 16.79 7.94
CA ASP A 214 -8.53 15.35 8.24
C ASP A 214 -7.70 14.55 7.21
N THR A 215 -7.72 14.95 5.92
CA THR A 215 -7.05 14.21 4.83
C THR A 215 -5.78 14.86 4.28
N GLY A 216 -5.57 16.14 4.53
CA GLY A 216 -4.47 16.92 3.97
C GLY A 216 -4.70 17.46 2.55
N VAL A 217 -5.75 16.99 1.85
CA VAL A 217 -6.05 17.32 0.45
C VAL A 217 -7.52 17.73 0.27
N SER A 218 -7.89 18.25 -0.90
CA SER A 218 -9.31 18.52 -1.21
C SER A 218 -10.06 17.21 -1.47
N PHE A 219 -11.40 17.23 -1.31
CA PHE A 219 -12.26 16.09 -1.63
C PHE A 219 -12.05 15.55 -3.04
N GLY A 220 -11.96 16.44 -4.04
CA GLY A 220 -11.74 16.04 -5.43
C GLY A 220 -10.41 15.29 -5.62
N GLN A 221 -9.33 15.81 -5.02
CA GLN A 221 -8.02 15.15 -5.04
C GLN A 221 -8.06 13.80 -4.31
N TRP A 222 -8.69 13.75 -3.13
CA TRP A 222 -8.82 12.54 -2.35
C TRP A 222 -9.62 11.46 -3.11
N ARG A 223 -10.74 11.84 -3.74
CA ARG A 223 -11.55 10.93 -4.54
C ARG A 223 -10.79 10.39 -5.76
N VAL A 224 -9.96 11.21 -6.39
CA VAL A 224 -9.07 10.73 -7.46
C VAL A 224 -8.06 9.73 -6.92
N LEU A 225 -7.38 10.03 -5.81
CA LEU A 225 -6.44 9.11 -5.17
C LEU A 225 -7.11 7.76 -4.85
N LEU A 226 -8.29 7.79 -4.24
CA LEU A 226 -9.05 6.59 -3.94
C LEU A 226 -9.34 5.77 -5.20
N ARG A 227 -9.91 6.40 -6.23
CA ARG A 227 -10.24 5.74 -7.50
C ARG A 227 -9.01 5.15 -8.18
N MET A 228 -7.88 5.85 -8.14
CA MET A 228 -6.62 5.34 -8.70
C MET A 228 -6.09 4.15 -7.91
N ASN A 229 -6.19 4.18 -6.59
CA ASN A 229 -5.81 3.03 -5.75
C ASN A 229 -6.66 1.79 -6.10
N VAL A 230 -7.98 1.95 -6.22
CA VAL A 230 -8.87 0.85 -6.64
C VAL A 230 -8.56 0.38 -8.05
N ALA A 231 -8.33 1.32 -8.99
CA ALA A 231 -7.99 0.98 -10.37
C ALA A 231 -6.72 0.15 -10.47
N MET A 232 -5.68 0.54 -9.73
CA MET A 232 -4.40 -0.19 -9.73
C MET A 232 -4.60 -1.64 -9.28
N SER A 233 -5.42 -1.85 -8.26
CA SER A 233 -5.73 -3.21 -7.82
C SER A 233 -6.45 -4.04 -8.88
N LEU A 234 -7.52 -3.50 -9.42
CA LEU A 234 -8.30 -4.20 -10.43
C LEU A 234 -7.46 -4.53 -11.67
N LEU A 235 -6.61 -3.59 -12.09
CA LEU A 235 -5.68 -3.81 -13.21
C LEU A 235 -4.62 -4.87 -12.89
N GLY A 236 -4.10 -4.88 -11.65
CA GLY A 236 -3.16 -5.91 -11.19
C GLY A 236 -3.77 -7.31 -11.11
N GLN A 237 -5.09 -7.40 -10.98
CA GLN A 237 -5.86 -8.64 -11.06
C GLN A 237 -6.26 -9.01 -12.50
N GLY A 238 -5.75 -8.29 -13.51
CA GLY A 238 -6.00 -8.57 -14.92
C GLY A 238 -7.30 -7.99 -15.49
N ALA A 239 -8.06 -7.16 -14.72
CA ALA A 239 -9.30 -6.57 -15.20
C ALA A 239 -9.09 -5.71 -16.46
N ALA A 240 -10.07 -5.71 -17.35
CA ALA A 240 -10.01 -4.91 -18.57
C ALA A 240 -10.12 -3.40 -18.25
N VAL A 241 -9.38 -2.58 -18.98
CA VAL A 241 -9.31 -1.12 -18.75
C VAL A 241 -10.68 -0.44 -18.79
N ALA A 242 -11.56 -0.90 -19.68
CA ALA A 242 -12.92 -0.36 -19.80
C ALA A 242 -13.77 -0.69 -18.56
N ASP A 243 -13.71 -1.94 -18.09
CA ASP A 243 -14.47 -2.41 -16.92
C ASP A 243 -13.99 -1.69 -15.64
N VAL A 244 -12.67 -1.47 -15.54
CA VAL A 244 -12.09 -0.69 -14.43
C VAL A 244 -12.63 0.74 -14.44
N ALA A 245 -12.63 1.41 -15.60
CA ALA A 245 -13.12 2.78 -15.72
C ALA A 245 -14.57 2.91 -15.21
N GLU A 246 -15.44 2.00 -15.61
CA GLU A 246 -16.84 1.96 -15.17
C GLU A 246 -16.95 1.73 -13.66
N ARG A 247 -16.25 0.71 -13.14
CA ARG A 247 -16.31 0.31 -11.72
C ARG A 247 -15.81 1.38 -10.76
N ILE A 248 -14.96 2.30 -11.21
CA ILE A 248 -14.47 3.41 -10.40
C ILE A 248 -15.16 4.73 -10.71
N GLY A 249 -16.23 4.71 -11.54
CA GLY A 249 -17.10 5.84 -11.80
C GLY A 249 -16.53 6.88 -12.77
N TYR A 250 -15.79 6.45 -13.80
CA TYR A 250 -15.45 7.30 -14.94
C TYR A 250 -16.46 7.08 -16.06
N SER A 251 -16.95 8.18 -16.61
CA SER A 251 -17.94 8.15 -17.70
C SER A 251 -17.39 7.61 -19.02
N THR A 252 -16.07 7.68 -19.22
CA THR A 252 -15.41 7.14 -20.40
C THR A 252 -14.06 6.50 -20.07
N PRO A 253 -13.65 5.44 -20.77
CA PRO A 253 -12.31 4.88 -20.62
C PRO A 253 -11.18 5.89 -20.90
N SER A 254 -11.40 6.83 -21.84
CA SER A 254 -10.38 7.84 -22.17
C SER A 254 -10.13 8.82 -21.02
N SER A 255 -11.17 9.26 -20.32
CA SER A 255 -11.01 10.13 -19.14
C SER A 255 -10.30 9.40 -17.98
N PHE A 256 -10.58 8.12 -17.81
CA PHE A 256 -9.85 7.28 -16.87
C PHE A 256 -8.36 7.15 -17.25
N VAL A 257 -8.04 6.80 -18.51
CA VAL A 257 -6.65 6.65 -19.00
C VAL A 257 -5.85 7.93 -18.74
N ALA A 258 -6.43 9.10 -19.03
CA ALA A 258 -5.77 10.39 -18.78
C ALA A 258 -5.50 10.61 -17.28
N ALA A 259 -6.51 10.41 -16.42
CA ALA A 259 -6.38 10.57 -14.97
C ALA A 259 -5.37 9.57 -14.38
N PHE A 260 -5.40 8.32 -14.83
CA PHE A 260 -4.47 7.28 -14.38
C PHE A 260 -3.02 7.63 -14.75
N LYS A 261 -2.77 8.03 -16.01
CA LYS A 261 -1.44 8.45 -16.45
C LYS A 261 -0.94 9.67 -15.68
N GLN A 262 -1.81 10.64 -15.41
CA GLN A 262 -1.45 11.81 -14.60
C GLN A 262 -1.06 11.42 -13.16
N SER A 263 -1.76 10.46 -12.55
CA SER A 263 -1.53 10.04 -11.17
C SER A 263 -0.34 9.11 -11.02
N THR A 264 -0.11 8.21 -11.99
CA THR A 264 0.89 7.13 -11.87
C THR A 264 2.13 7.33 -12.75
N GLY A 265 2.05 8.22 -13.75
CA GLY A 265 3.10 8.44 -14.75
C GLY A 265 3.04 7.50 -15.96
N ILE A 266 2.28 6.40 -15.90
CA ILE A 266 2.16 5.39 -16.97
C ILE A 266 0.68 5.15 -17.32
N THR A 267 0.41 4.54 -18.47
CA THR A 267 -0.95 4.20 -18.87
C THR A 267 -1.45 2.94 -18.16
N PRO A 268 -2.78 2.73 -18.00
CA PRO A 268 -3.35 1.52 -17.42
C PRO A 268 -2.91 0.24 -18.14
N MET A 269 -2.75 0.28 -19.46
CA MET A 269 -2.29 -0.84 -20.26
C MET A 269 -0.84 -1.23 -19.96
N VAL A 270 0.05 -0.23 -19.85
CA VAL A 270 1.45 -0.45 -19.45
C VAL A 270 1.52 -0.98 -18.03
N PHE A 271 0.71 -0.40 -17.13
CA PHE A 271 0.62 -0.85 -15.73
C PHE A 271 0.25 -2.35 -15.66
N ARG A 272 -0.84 -2.76 -16.33
CA ARG A 272 -1.30 -4.15 -16.36
C ARG A 272 -0.23 -5.10 -16.90
N LYS A 273 0.43 -4.73 -18.02
CA LYS A 273 1.50 -5.56 -18.60
C LYS A 273 2.71 -5.72 -17.67
N ASN A 274 2.99 -4.73 -16.82
CA ASN A 274 4.08 -4.81 -15.85
C ASN A 274 3.68 -5.64 -14.62
N ALA A 275 2.39 -5.73 -14.30
CA ALA A 275 1.87 -6.60 -13.24
C ALA A 275 1.85 -8.09 -13.66
N ASP A 276 1.79 -8.37 -14.97
CA ASP A 276 1.80 -9.75 -15.53
C ASP A 276 3.22 -10.32 -15.70
N ARG A 277 4.29 -9.59 -15.36
CA ARG A 277 5.70 -10.00 -15.47
C ARG A 277 6.34 -10.25 -14.12
#